data_92365513f656b5d79eb18c56b5e14779
#
_entry.id   92365513f656b5d79eb18c56b5e14779
#
_cell.length_a   1.000
_cell.length_b   1.000
_cell.length_c   1.000
_cell.angle_alpha   90.00
_cell.angle_beta   90.00
_cell.angle_gamma   90.00
#
_symmetry.space_group_name_H-M   'P 1'
#
loop_
_entity.id
_entity.type
_entity.pdbx_description
1 polymer ?
#
loop_
_entity_poly.entity_id
_entity_poly.type
_entity_poly.pdbx_seq_one_letter_code
_entity_poly.pdbx_strand_id
1 'polypeptide(L)'
;MIMHNDWDQLFDQEIQKDYLLNLRYFLAKEYKTKNIYPAKENIFAAFKTTSLKDTKVVILGQDPDHGPGQAQGYSFSVPSNFPLPPSLQNMYKELENEYQTPVHRTGDLTDWAKQGVLLMNTILTVEEHKPLSHQDKGWQNFTNEALRWINEKDGPVVFLLWGSKAIQAKKLLTNPKHLILTSPHPSPLSAYRGFFGNNHFKLANEYLIKNNETPIQWI
;
A
#
# COMPACT_ATOMS: atom_id res chain seq x y z
N MET A 1 1.88 -13.72 15.03
CA MET A 1 1.24 -12.41 14.99
C MET A 1 -0.14 -12.57 14.40
N ILE A 2 -1.14 -11.91 14.94
CA ILE A 2 -2.54 -12.11 14.55
C ILE A 2 -3.08 -10.80 14.00
N MET A 3 -3.72 -10.86 12.82
CA MET A 3 -4.33 -9.70 12.17
C MET A 3 -5.82 -9.55 12.50
N HIS A 4 -6.40 -10.59 13.13
CA HIS A 4 -7.80 -10.69 13.51
C HIS A 4 -8.78 -10.64 12.32
N ASN A 5 -8.35 -11.15 11.16
CA ASN A 5 -9.18 -11.30 9.97
C ASN A 5 -8.65 -12.44 9.08
N ASP A 6 -9.17 -12.55 7.86
CA ASP A 6 -8.84 -13.63 6.93
C ASP A 6 -7.38 -13.61 6.41
N TRP A 7 -6.62 -12.53 6.64
CA TRP A 7 -5.19 -12.54 6.37
C TRP A 7 -4.41 -13.49 7.29
N ASP A 8 -4.98 -13.88 8.42
CA ASP A 8 -4.32 -14.82 9.32
C ASP A 8 -4.02 -16.17 8.66
N GLN A 9 -4.83 -16.60 7.71
CA GLN A 9 -4.58 -17.83 6.93
C GLN A 9 -3.30 -17.72 6.11
N LEU A 10 -3.08 -16.59 5.44
CA LEU A 10 -1.84 -16.32 4.71
C LEU A 10 -0.65 -16.31 5.65
N PHE A 11 -0.76 -15.59 6.76
CA PHE A 11 0.33 -15.48 7.72
C PHE A 11 0.70 -16.85 8.29
N ASP A 12 -0.29 -17.68 8.63
CA ASP A 12 -0.06 -19.02 9.17
C ASP A 12 0.67 -19.94 8.18
N GLN A 13 0.40 -19.80 6.89
CA GLN A 13 1.14 -20.53 5.85
C GLN A 13 2.57 -20.05 5.70
N GLU A 14 2.75 -18.73 5.68
CA GLU A 14 4.06 -18.13 5.39
C GLU A 14 5.03 -18.21 6.58
N ILE A 15 4.52 -18.20 7.82
CA ILE A 15 5.36 -18.17 9.04
C ILE A 15 6.25 -19.40 9.18
N GLN A 16 5.89 -20.50 8.54
CA GLN A 16 6.65 -21.75 8.59
C GLN A 16 7.78 -21.80 7.54
N LYS A 17 7.79 -20.86 6.61
CA LYS A 17 8.79 -20.84 5.53
C LYS A 17 10.09 -20.19 6.00
N ASP A 18 11.21 -20.69 5.47
CA ASP A 18 12.55 -20.25 5.85
C ASP A 18 12.76 -18.77 5.68
N TYR A 19 12.26 -18.17 4.57
CA TYR A 19 12.46 -16.76 4.34
C TYR A 19 11.82 -15.90 5.45
N LEU A 20 10.64 -16.32 5.97
CA LEU A 20 9.96 -15.56 7.01
C LEU A 20 10.62 -15.76 8.37
N LEU A 21 11.13 -16.95 8.66
CA LEU A 21 11.93 -17.20 9.85
C LEU A 21 13.19 -16.33 9.83
N ASN A 22 13.90 -16.29 8.72
CA ASN A 22 15.11 -15.47 8.56
C ASN A 22 14.79 -13.98 8.68
N LEU A 23 13.68 -13.54 8.09
CA LEU A 23 13.21 -12.16 8.22
C LEU A 23 12.92 -11.80 9.68
N ARG A 24 12.28 -12.70 10.42
CA ARG A 24 11.97 -12.47 11.85
C ARG A 24 13.24 -12.32 12.68
N TYR A 25 14.24 -13.16 12.47
CA TYR A 25 15.54 -13.03 13.14
C TYR A 25 16.22 -11.70 12.79
N PHE A 26 16.21 -11.35 11.52
CA PHE A 26 16.77 -10.09 11.06
C PHE A 26 16.07 -8.90 11.74
N LEU A 27 14.73 -8.86 11.73
CA LEU A 27 13.96 -7.78 12.32
C LEU A 27 14.15 -7.69 13.83
N ALA A 28 14.22 -8.83 14.53
CA ALA A 28 14.46 -8.83 15.97
C ALA A 28 15.78 -8.13 16.33
N LYS A 29 16.83 -8.37 15.54
CA LYS A 29 18.12 -7.69 15.72
C LYS A 29 18.02 -6.21 15.37
N GLU A 30 17.40 -5.88 14.23
CA GLU A 30 17.27 -4.50 13.75
C GLU A 30 16.52 -3.63 14.76
N TYR A 31 15.37 -4.07 15.25
CA TYR A 31 14.58 -3.32 16.23
C TYR A 31 15.28 -3.19 17.59
N LYS A 32 16.15 -4.13 17.93
CA LYS A 32 16.91 -4.07 19.18
C LYS A 32 18.09 -3.09 19.13
N THR A 33 18.69 -2.92 17.96
CA THR A 33 19.97 -2.20 17.83
C THR A 33 19.89 -0.90 17.05
N LYS A 34 18.76 -0.63 16.38
CA LYS A 34 18.59 0.53 15.50
C LYS A 34 17.20 1.14 15.64
N ASN A 35 17.03 2.32 15.09
CA ASN A 35 15.72 2.93 14.92
C ASN A 35 15.08 2.39 13.65
N ILE A 36 14.01 1.63 13.79
CA ILE A 36 13.28 0.99 12.68
C ILE A 36 11.85 1.51 12.65
N TYR A 37 11.34 1.76 11.47
CA TYR A 37 9.97 2.24 11.24
C TYR A 37 9.20 1.29 10.32
N PRO A 38 7.87 1.21 10.51
CA PRO A 38 7.08 1.75 11.61
C PRO A 38 7.36 1.02 12.93
N ALA A 39 6.75 1.51 14.03
CA ALA A 39 6.75 0.77 15.29
C ALA A 39 6.21 -0.65 15.06
N LYS A 40 6.69 -1.62 15.85
CA LYS A 40 6.37 -3.05 15.66
C LYS A 40 4.87 -3.33 15.53
N GLU A 41 4.07 -2.68 16.35
CA GLU A 41 2.61 -2.83 16.36
C GLU A 41 1.95 -2.34 15.07
N ASN A 42 2.62 -1.54 14.28
CA ASN A 42 2.10 -0.95 13.04
C ASN A 42 2.63 -1.60 11.76
N ILE A 43 3.52 -2.59 11.86
CA ILE A 43 4.10 -3.25 10.67
C ILE A 43 3.00 -3.76 9.74
N PHE A 44 1.96 -4.38 10.29
CA PHE A 44 0.87 -4.98 9.53
C PHE A 44 -0.42 -4.15 9.58
N ALA A 45 -0.34 -2.86 9.85
CA ALA A 45 -1.52 -2.01 9.98
C ALA A 45 -2.44 -2.08 8.75
N ALA A 46 -1.89 -2.08 7.54
CA ALA A 46 -2.67 -2.20 6.31
C ALA A 46 -3.51 -3.48 6.28
N PHE A 47 -2.92 -4.60 6.64
CA PHE A 47 -3.61 -5.90 6.68
C PHE A 47 -4.62 -6.00 7.82
N LYS A 48 -4.33 -5.38 8.97
CA LYS A 48 -5.25 -5.38 10.11
C LYS A 48 -6.50 -4.56 9.84
N THR A 49 -6.35 -3.43 9.16
CA THR A 49 -7.47 -2.53 8.87
C THR A 49 -8.29 -3.00 7.67
N THR A 50 -7.63 -3.54 6.64
CA THR A 50 -8.28 -3.96 5.40
C THR A 50 -8.11 -5.46 5.23
N SER A 51 -9.17 -6.22 5.50
CA SER A 51 -9.17 -7.68 5.32
C SER A 51 -9.03 -8.04 3.84
N LEU A 52 -8.63 -9.27 3.56
CA LEU A 52 -8.59 -9.79 2.19
C LEU A 52 -9.99 -9.70 1.55
N LYS A 53 -11.01 -10.12 2.28
CA LYS A 53 -12.41 -10.09 1.83
C LYS A 53 -12.85 -8.67 1.45
N ASP A 54 -12.49 -7.67 2.25
CA ASP A 54 -12.95 -6.29 2.08
C ASP A 54 -12.07 -5.48 1.12
N THR A 55 -10.96 -6.02 0.65
CA THR A 55 -10.06 -5.33 -0.28
C THR A 55 -10.76 -5.09 -1.62
N LYS A 56 -10.94 -3.84 -1.97
CA LYS A 56 -11.52 -3.37 -3.24
C LYS A 56 -10.52 -2.67 -4.14
N VAL A 57 -9.58 -1.96 -3.54
CA VAL A 57 -8.52 -1.23 -4.23
C VAL A 57 -7.21 -1.54 -3.53
N VAL A 58 -6.15 -1.71 -4.29
CA VAL A 58 -4.78 -1.85 -3.78
C VAL A 58 -3.97 -0.67 -4.30
N ILE A 59 -3.38 0.11 -3.39
CA ILE A 59 -2.38 1.12 -3.74
C ILE A 59 -1.03 0.62 -3.21
N LEU A 60 -0.15 0.28 -4.14
CA LEU A 60 1.11 -0.35 -3.81
C LEU A 60 2.22 0.69 -3.67
N GLY A 61 2.79 0.78 -2.46
CA GLY A 61 3.98 1.58 -2.18
C GLY A 61 5.23 0.71 -2.17
N GLN A 62 6.40 1.33 -1.97
CA GLN A 62 7.67 0.61 -1.97
C GLN A 62 8.11 0.24 -0.55
N ASP A 63 8.55 1.19 0.25
CA ASP A 63 8.91 1.00 1.65
C ASP A 63 8.38 2.15 2.51
N PRO A 64 8.38 2.02 3.85
CA PRO A 64 7.86 3.06 4.72
C PRO A 64 8.67 4.35 4.65
N ASP A 65 8.04 5.47 5.01
CA ASP A 65 8.76 6.71 5.28
C ASP A 65 9.79 6.49 6.38
N HIS A 66 11.02 6.97 6.16
CA HIS A 66 12.16 6.66 7.02
C HIS A 66 12.50 7.75 8.04
N GLY A 67 11.68 8.79 8.14
CA GLY A 67 11.84 9.82 9.16
C GLY A 67 11.07 9.48 10.45
N PRO A 68 11.51 10.03 11.61
CA PRO A 68 10.81 9.79 12.86
C PRO A 68 9.34 10.23 12.82
N GLY A 69 8.44 9.38 13.30
CA GLY A 69 7.02 9.69 13.44
C GLY A 69 6.20 9.71 12.16
N GLN A 70 6.76 9.36 11.01
CA GLN A 70 6.06 9.39 9.72
C GLN A 70 5.29 8.13 9.41
N ALA A 71 5.95 6.97 9.47
CA ALA A 71 5.36 5.71 9.04
C ALA A 71 4.27 5.22 9.97
N GLN A 72 3.10 4.90 9.41
CA GLN A 72 1.94 4.37 10.13
C GLN A 72 1.64 2.90 9.80
N GLY A 73 2.37 2.30 8.85
CA GLY A 73 2.06 0.97 8.34
C GLY A 73 1.06 0.97 7.17
N TYR A 74 0.74 2.13 6.63
CA TYR A 74 -0.03 2.33 5.39
C TYR A 74 0.85 3.03 4.36
N SER A 75 0.85 2.56 3.13
CA SER A 75 1.60 3.23 2.05
C SER A 75 1.12 4.67 1.88
N PHE A 76 2.05 5.59 1.66
CA PHE A 76 1.83 7.03 1.44
C PHE A 76 1.26 7.80 2.63
N SER A 77 0.80 7.14 3.69
CA SER A 77 0.12 7.77 4.82
C SER A 77 1.08 8.23 5.91
N VAL A 78 0.77 9.39 6.49
CA VAL A 78 1.46 9.93 7.67
C VAL A 78 0.42 10.37 8.71
N PRO A 79 0.80 10.51 10.00
CA PRO A 79 -0.13 11.01 11.00
C PRO A 79 -0.72 12.39 10.63
N SER A 80 -1.94 12.66 11.07
CA SER A 80 -2.69 13.86 10.71
C SER A 80 -1.99 15.17 11.09
N ASN A 81 -1.12 15.15 12.10
CA ASN A 81 -0.35 16.31 12.52
C ASN A 81 0.99 16.45 11.79
N PHE A 82 1.29 15.56 10.85
CA PHE A 82 2.54 15.60 10.10
C PHE A 82 2.33 16.37 8.77
N PRO A 83 3.35 17.12 8.30
CA PRO A 83 3.26 17.77 6.99
C PRO A 83 3.04 16.75 5.87
N LEU A 84 2.29 17.13 4.84
CA LEU A 84 2.03 16.27 3.70
C LEU A 84 3.33 15.95 2.96
N PRO A 85 3.70 14.66 2.82
CA PRO A 85 4.85 14.29 1.98
C PRO A 85 4.62 14.67 0.51
N PRO A 86 5.69 14.93 -0.25
CA PRO A 86 5.58 15.42 -1.64
C PRO A 86 4.75 14.51 -2.56
N SER A 87 4.90 13.19 -2.46
CA SER A 87 4.09 12.26 -3.28
C SER A 87 2.61 12.35 -2.93
N LEU A 88 2.27 12.47 -1.64
CA LEU A 88 0.88 12.58 -1.20
C LEU A 88 0.27 13.93 -1.60
N GLN A 89 1.05 15.00 -1.57
CA GLN A 89 0.62 16.29 -2.11
C GLN A 89 0.19 16.16 -3.57
N ASN A 90 0.96 15.43 -4.38
CA ASN A 90 0.66 15.20 -5.79
C ASN A 90 -0.55 14.27 -5.97
N MET A 91 -0.73 13.28 -5.11
CA MET A 91 -1.95 12.46 -5.11
C MET A 91 -3.20 13.33 -4.87
N TYR A 92 -3.15 14.23 -3.91
CA TYR A 92 -4.27 15.14 -3.63
C TYR A 92 -4.49 16.15 -4.77
N LYS A 93 -3.41 16.60 -5.42
CA LYS A 93 -3.52 17.46 -6.59
C LYS A 93 -4.22 16.75 -7.75
N GLU A 94 -3.92 15.48 -7.97
CA GLU A 94 -4.64 14.68 -8.96
C GLU A 94 -6.12 14.50 -8.59
N LEU A 95 -6.43 14.26 -7.30
CA LEU A 95 -7.81 14.21 -6.83
C LEU A 95 -8.56 15.53 -7.10
N GLU A 96 -7.94 16.67 -6.83
CA GLU A 96 -8.53 17.97 -7.14
C GLU A 96 -8.82 18.11 -8.64
N ASN A 97 -7.88 17.67 -9.47
CA ASN A 97 -8.05 17.71 -10.93
C ASN A 97 -9.17 16.79 -11.39
N GLU A 98 -9.26 15.59 -10.84
CA GLU A 98 -10.29 14.62 -11.24
C GLU A 98 -11.70 15.06 -10.84
N TYR A 99 -11.86 15.55 -9.61
CA TYR A 99 -13.16 15.87 -9.04
C TYR A 99 -13.55 17.35 -9.14
N GLN A 100 -12.63 18.19 -9.64
CA GLN A 100 -12.85 19.65 -9.76
C GLN A 100 -13.32 20.25 -8.43
N THR A 101 -12.72 19.78 -7.32
CA THR A 101 -13.07 20.16 -5.96
C THR A 101 -11.78 20.27 -5.15
N PRO A 102 -11.60 21.35 -4.35
CA PRO A 102 -10.45 21.44 -3.45
C PRO A 102 -10.41 20.27 -2.47
N VAL A 103 -9.22 19.75 -2.23
CA VAL A 103 -9.00 18.65 -1.27
C VAL A 103 -8.39 19.22 0.01
N HIS A 104 -9.13 19.15 1.09
CA HIS A 104 -8.72 19.62 2.41
C HIS A 104 -8.55 18.43 3.35
N ARG A 105 -7.47 17.68 3.14
CA ARG A 105 -7.19 16.47 3.92
C ARG A 105 -5.84 16.57 4.61
N THR A 106 -5.76 15.91 5.77
CA THR A 106 -4.45 15.60 6.39
C THR A 106 -3.76 14.49 5.63
N GLY A 107 -2.55 14.13 6.04
CA GLY A 107 -1.81 13.01 5.44
C GLY A 107 -2.25 11.63 5.93
N ASP A 108 -3.22 11.54 6.82
CA ASP A 108 -3.71 10.29 7.36
C ASP A 108 -4.74 9.66 6.41
N LEU A 109 -4.40 8.50 5.84
CA LEU A 109 -5.23 7.76 4.89
C LEU A 109 -6.00 6.60 5.55
N THR A 110 -6.10 6.56 6.86
CA THR A 110 -6.81 5.49 7.58
C THR A 110 -8.25 5.35 7.12
N ASP A 111 -8.91 6.46 6.77
CA ASP A 111 -10.29 6.43 6.26
C ASP A 111 -10.40 5.72 4.91
N TRP A 112 -9.41 5.82 4.05
CA TRP A 112 -9.36 5.03 2.82
C TRP A 112 -9.22 3.53 3.14
N ALA A 113 -8.32 3.20 4.06
CA ALA A 113 -8.09 1.81 4.47
C ALA A 113 -9.37 1.17 5.03
N LYS A 114 -10.14 1.91 5.82
CA LYS A 114 -11.42 1.46 6.37
C LYS A 114 -12.50 1.22 5.32
N GLN A 115 -12.35 1.78 4.13
CA GLN A 115 -13.28 1.60 3.02
C GLN A 115 -12.90 0.44 2.09
N GLY A 116 -11.81 -0.26 2.36
CA GLY A 116 -11.36 -1.36 1.53
C GLY A 116 -10.19 -1.02 0.60
N VAL A 117 -9.48 0.07 0.85
CA VAL A 117 -8.25 0.41 0.15
C VAL A 117 -7.08 -0.20 0.91
N LEU A 118 -6.48 -1.26 0.37
CA LEU A 118 -5.27 -1.86 0.94
C LEU A 118 -4.06 -1.00 0.56
N LEU A 119 -3.59 -0.24 1.53
CA LEU A 119 -2.42 0.64 1.39
C LEU A 119 -1.17 -0.14 1.80
N MET A 120 -0.67 -0.95 0.89
CA MET A 120 0.41 -1.90 1.17
C MET A 120 1.73 -1.45 0.55
N ASN A 121 2.78 -1.42 1.36
CA ASN A 121 4.15 -1.35 0.84
C ASN A 121 4.65 -2.76 0.50
N THR A 122 5.54 -2.89 -0.46
CA THR A 122 6.18 -4.16 -0.79
C THR A 122 7.23 -4.56 0.25
N ILE A 123 7.82 -3.58 0.93
CA ILE A 123 8.77 -3.73 2.02
C ILE A 123 8.14 -3.06 3.24
N LEU A 124 7.94 -3.79 4.33
CA LEU A 124 7.09 -3.30 5.43
C LEU A 124 7.87 -2.61 6.57
N THR A 125 9.20 -2.59 6.51
CA THR A 125 10.05 -1.93 7.50
C THR A 125 11.22 -1.21 6.85
N VAL A 126 11.78 -0.24 7.58
CA VAL A 126 12.94 0.53 7.09
C VAL A 126 13.77 1.03 8.28
N GLU A 127 15.08 1.12 8.10
CA GLU A 127 15.97 1.77 9.07
C GLU A 127 15.89 3.29 8.91
N GLU A 128 15.92 4.02 10.03
CA GLU A 128 15.87 5.49 10.04
C GLU A 128 16.89 6.09 9.08
N HIS A 129 16.41 7.02 8.24
CA HIS A 129 17.20 7.76 7.24
C HIS A 129 17.90 6.91 6.18
N LYS A 130 17.49 5.63 6.04
CA LYS A 130 18.09 4.72 5.05
C LYS A 130 17.02 4.06 4.19
N PRO A 131 16.50 4.78 3.18
CA PRO A 131 15.50 4.20 2.28
C PRO A 131 16.01 2.91 1.65
N LEU A 132 15.11 1.92 1.49
CA LEU A 132 15.38 0.60 0.95
C LEU A 132 16.37 -0.26 1.77
N SER A 133 16.68 0.13 3.00
CA SER A 133 17.62 -0.62 3.87
C SER A 133 17.16 -2.06 4.15
N HIS A 134 15.86 -2.33 4.13
CA HIS A 134 15.31 -3.66 4.35
C HIS A 134 14.87 -4.38 3.07
N GLN A 135 15.32 -3.88 1.91
CA GLN A 135 15.11 -4.55 0.63
C GLN A 135 15.81 -5.91 0.62
N ASP A 136 15.18 -6.89 -0.05
CA ASP A 136 15.73 -8.25 -0.22
C ASP A 136 16.01 -9.00 1.08
N LYS A 137 15.31 -8.65 2.16
CA LYS A 137 15.39 -9.35 3.45
C LYS A 137 14.26 -10.36 3.67
N GLY A 138 13.32 -10.45 2.73
CA GLY A 138 12.21 -11.38 2.78
C GLY A 138 10.82 -10.74 2.68
N TRP A 139 10.70 -9.42 2.85
CA TRP A 139 9.40 -8.75 2.77
C TRP A 139 8.73 -8.94 1.42
N GLN A 140 9.48 -8.85 0.31
CA GLN A 140 8.89 -8.99 -1.02
C GLN A 140 8.32 -10.39 -1.26
N ASN A 141 8.90 -11.43 -0.65
CA ASN A 141 8.32 -12.77 -0.68
C ASN A 141 6.93 -12.79 -0.06
N PHE A 142 6.77 -12.18 1.10
CA PHE A 142 5.51 -12.10 1.82
C PHE A 142 4.47 -11.27 1.07
N THR A 143 4.83 -10.07 0.64
CA THR A 143 3.91 -9.15 -0.04
C THR A 143 3.54 -9.64 -1.44
N ASN A 144 4.44 -10.32 -2.15
CA ASN A 144 4.10 -10.99 -3.40
C ASN A 144 3.06 -12.08 -3.18
N GLU A 145 3.17 -12.84 -2.10
CA GLU A 145 2.18 -13.87 -1.79
C GLU A 145 0.82 -13.24 -1.45
N ALA A 146 0.83 -12.12 -0.70
CA ALA A 146 -0.41 -11.36 -0.46
C ALA A 146 -1.06 -10.92 -1.78
N LEU A 147 -0.28 -10.42 -2.73
CA LEU A 147 -0.80 -10.04 -4.05
C LEU A 147 -1.39 -11.25 -4.81
N ARG A 148 -0.78 -12.42 -4.72
CA ARG A 148 -1.33 -13.64 -5.33
C ARG A 148 -2.68 -14.00 -4.72
N TRP A 149 -2.83 -13.89 -3.41
CA TRP A 149 -4.10 -14.15 -2.73
C TRP A 149 -5.19 -13.15 -3.16
N ILE A 150 -4.83 -11.88 -3.30
CA ILE A 150 -5.78 -10.88 -3.83
C ILE A 150 -6.15 -11.20 -5.28
N ASN A 151 -5.17 -11.61 -6.09
CA ASN A 151 -5.42 -11.98 -7.48
C ASN A 151 -6.45 -13.11 -7.63
N GLU A 152 -6.49 -14.04 -6.68
CA GLU A 152 -7.38 -15.19 -6.70
C GLU A 152 -8.80 -14.90 -6.20
N LYS A 153 -9.06 -13.68 -5.73
CA LYS A 153 -10.42 -13.32 -5.29
C LYS A 153 -11.42 -13.38 -6.44
N ASP A 154 -12.63 -13.80 -6.13
CA ASP A 154 -13.73 -13.84 -7.09
C ASP A 154 -14.30 -12.46 -7.40
N GLY A 155 -14.26 -11.55 -6.45
CA GLY A 155 -14.76 -10.18 -6.61
C GLY A 155 -13.76 -9.27 -7.32
N PRO A 156 -14.23 -8.16 -7.92
CA PRO A 156 -13.36 -7.23 -8.60
C PRO A 156 -12.46 -6.48 -7.62
N VAL A 157 -11.19 -6.32 -8.01
CA VAL A 157 -10.22 -5.47 -7.28
C VAL A 157 -9.56 -4.56 -8.29
N VAL A 158 -9.33 -3.31 -7.90
CA VAL A 158 -8.58 -2.34 -8.71
C VAL A 158 -7.19 -2.19 -8.13
N PHE A 159 -6.17 -2.37 -8.95
CA PHE A 159 -4.77 -2.19 -8.55
C PHE A 159 -4.24 -0.89 -9.14
N LEU A 160 -3.80 0.02 -8.28
CA LEU A 160 -3.15 1.27 -8.67
C LEU A 160 -1.64 1.06 -8.50
N LEU A 161 -0.95 0.89 -9.63
CA LEU A 161 0.48 0.59 -9.68
C LEU A 161 1.22 1.80 -10.26
N TRP A 162 1.85 2.57 -9.39
CA TRP A 162 2.51 3.82 -9.74
C TRP A 162 4.02 3.68 -9.66
N GLY A 163 4.67 3.89 -10.80
CA GLY A 163 6.12 3.78 -10.95
C GLY A 163 6.59 2.38 -11.30
N SER A 164 7.80 2.30 -11.84
CA SER A 164 8.34 1.04 -12.39
C SER A 164 8.41 -0.11 -11.39
N LYS A 165 8.69 0.18 -10.12
CA LYS A 165 8.78 -0.84 -9.08
C LYS A 165 7.40 -1.46 -8.79
N ALA A 166 6.37 -0.63 -8.62
CA ALA A 166 5.01 -1.12 -8.41
C ALA A 166 4.47 -1.86 -9.65
N ILE A 167 4.75 -1.37 -10.83
CA ILE A 167 4.30 -1.95 -12.11
C ILE A 167 4.81 -3.39 -12.27
N GLN A 168 5.95 -3.74 -11.70
CA GLN A 168 6.47 -5.11 -11.73
C GLN A 168 5.49 -6.14 -11.13
N ALA A 169 4.63 -5.71 -10.20
CA ALA A 169 3.61 -6.58 -9.62
C ALA A 169 2.58 -7.07 -10.64
N LYS A 170 2.44 -6.38 -11.77
CA LYS A 170 1.48 -6.73 -12.83
C LYS A 170 1.62 -8.18 -13.28
N LYS A 171 2.82 -8.73 -13.30
CA LYS A 171 3.07 -10.13 -13.69
C LYS A 171 2.39 -11.15 -12.77
N LEU A 172 2.07 -10.77 -11.52
CA LEU A 172 1.37 -11.62 -10.56
C LEU A 172 -0.14 -11.51 -10.66
N LEU A 173 -0.64 -10.51 -11.39
CA LEU A 173 -2.04 -10.12 -11.42
C LEU A 173 -2.67 -10.56 -12.74
N THR A 174 -2.99 -11.84 -12.84
CA THR A 174 -3.43 -12.50 -14.07
C THR A 174 -4.94 -12.65 -14.19
N ASN A 175 -5.69 -12.40 -13.11
CA ASN A 175 -7.13 -12.60 -13.08
C ASN A 175 -7.85 -11.48 -13.85
N PRO A 176 -8.57 -11.80 -14.95
CA PRO A 176 -9.23 -10.81 -15.79
C PRO A 176 -10.40 -10.08 -15.11
N LYS A 177 -10.86 -10.55 -13.95
CA LYS A 177 -11.89 -9.86 -13.16
C LYS A 177 -11.40 -8.58 -12.51
N HIS A 178 -10.10 -8.41 -12.40
CA HIS A 178 -9.48 -7.24 -11.77
C HIS A 178 -9.08 -6.19 -12.80
N LEU A 179 -9.06 -4.93 -12.38
CA LEU A 179 -8.58 -3.81 -13.18
C LEU A 179 -7.19 -3.40 -12.70
N ILE A 180 -6.23 -3.33 -13.62
CA ILE A 180 -4.87 -2.91 -13.31
C ILE A 180 -4.62 -1.59 -14.01
N LEU A 181 -4.38 -0.53 -13.23
CA LEU A 181 -4.08 0.81 -13.72
C LEU A 181 -2.63 1.15 -13.39
N THR A 182 -1.88 1.55 -14.40
CA THR A 182 -0.46 1.88 -14.28
C THR A 182 -0.19 3.31 -14.72
N SER A 183 0.76 3.97 -14.06
CA SER A 183 1.25 5.29 -14.45
C SER A 183 2.62 5.54 -13.84
N PRO A 184 3.30 6.63 -14.22
CA PRO A 184 4.45 7.12 -13.46
C PRO A 184 4.09 7.37 -12.00
N HIS A 185 5.11 7.40 -11.13
CA HIS A 185 4.95 7.60 -9.70
C HIS A 185 4.53 9.05 -9.37
N PRO A 186 3.74 9.29 -8.30
CA PRO A 186 3.35 10.64 -7.88
C PRO A 186 4.49 11.50 -7.32
N SER A 187 5.69 10.97 -7.15
CA SER A 187 6.87 11.75 -6.75
C SER A 187 7.04 12.99 -7.64
N PRO A 188 7.48 14.14 -7.08
CA PRO A 188 7.81 15.32 -7.89
C PRO A 188 8.78 15.03 -9.04
N LEU A 189 9.60 13.98 -8.94
CA LEU A 189 10.55 13.59 -9.98
C LEU A 189 9.89 13.00 -11.21
N SER A 190 8.64 12.54 -11.13
CA SER A 190 7.98 11.78 -12.21
C SER A 190 6.51 12.14 -12.42
N ALA A 191 5.87 12.86 -11.50
CA ALA A 191 4.43 13.12 -11.56
C ALA A 191 3.99 13.81 -12.88
N TYR A 192 4.78 14.73 -13.38
CA TYR A 192 4.51 15.45 -14.63
C TYR A 192 4.72 14.61 -15.89
N ARG A 193 5.23 13.39 -15.74
CA ARG A 193 5.46 12.47 -16.88
C ARG A 193 4.25 11.57 -17.14
N GLY A 194 3.15 11.76 -16.43
CA GLY A 194 1.92 10.99 -16.66
C GLY A 194 1.17 10.52 -15.43
N PHE A 195 1.63 10.85 -14.20
CA PHE A 195 0.78 10.66 -13.02
C PHE A 195 -0.37 11.66 -13.04
N PHE A 196 -0.06 12.94 -13.20
CA PHE A 196 -1.11 13.96 -13.38
C PHE A 196 -1.89 13.69 -14.67
N GLY A 197 -3.21 13.62 -14.55
CA GLY A 197 -4.10 13.30 -15.66
C GLY A 197 -4.32 11.80 -15.85
N ASN A 198 -3.80 10.93 -14.97
CA ASN A 198 -4.03 9.48 -15.08
C ASN A 198 -5.49 9.07 -14.81
N ASN A 199 -6.23 9.90 -14.09
CA ASN A 199 -7.66 9.68 -13.79
C ASN A 199 -7.94 8.42 -12.97
N HIS A 200 -6.95 7.91 -12.25
CA HIS A 200 -7.01 6.61 -11.59
C HIS A 200 -8.05 6.51 -10.49
N PHE A 201 -8.26 7.58 -9.72
CA PHE A 201 -9.25 7.57 -8.63
C PHE A 201 -10.67 7.43 -9.16
N LYS A 202 -11.01 8.19 -10.20
CA LYS A 202 -12.32 8.07 -10.87
C LYS A 202 -12.47 6.74 -11.60
N LEU A 203 -11.46 6.30 -12.32
CA LEU A 203 -11.49 5.03 -13.04
C LEU A 203 -11.69 3.85 -12.07
N ALA A 204 -11.04 3.89 -10.91
CA ALA A 204 -11.25 2.88 -9.88
C ALA A 204 -12.71 2.83 -9.44
N ASN A 205 -13.30 3.97 -9.15
CA ASN A 205 -14.70 4.03 -8.73
C ASN A 205 -15.68 3.63 -9.83
N GLU A 206 -15.43 4.02 -11.08
CA GLU A 206 -16.24 3.58 -12.23
C GLU A 206 -16.25 2.05 -12.33
N TYR A 207 -15.10 1.43 -12.18
CA TYR A 207 -14.99 -0.03 -12.22
C TYR A 207 -15.72 -0.70 -11.06
N LEU A 208 -15.58 -0.16 -9.84
CA LEU A 208 -16.27 -0.67 -8.66
C LEU A 208 -17.79 -0.59 -8.85
N ILE A 209 -18.30 0.56 -9.27
CA ILE A 209 -19.74 0.78 -9.51
C ILE A 209 -20.26 -0.18 -10.58
N LYS A 210 -19.55 -0.33 -11.69
CA LYS A 210 -19.90 -1.24 -12.77
C LYS A 210 -20.03 -2.68 -12.30
N ASN A 211 -19.28 -3.07 -11.27
CA ASN A 211 -19.27 -4.41 -10.70
C ASN A 211 -20.09 -4.52 -9.40
N ASN A 212 -21.00 -3.58 -9.16
CA ASN A 212 -21.91 -3.56 -8.00
C ASN A 212 -21.21 -3.44 -6.65
N GLU A 213 -20.02 -2.83 -6.63
CA GLU A 213 -19.29 -2.53 -5.41
C GLU A 213 -19.47 -1.06 -5.03
N THR A 214 -19.44 -0.77 -3.73
CA THR A 214 -19.51 0.61 -3.23
C THR A 214 -18.23 1.36 -3.63
N PRO A 215 -18.35 2.56 -4.24
CA PRO A 215 -17.18 3.37 -4.58
C PRO A 215 -16.46 3.88 -3.32
N ILE A 216 -15.21 4.29 -3.50
CA ILE A 216 -14.41 4.88 -2.44
C ILE A 216 -14.66 6.38 -2.37
N GLN A 217 -14.87 6.89 -1.16
CA GLN A 217 -14.89 8.33 -0.91
C GLN A 217 -13.45 8.80 -0.72
N TRP A 218 -12.88 9.35 -1.79
CA TRP A 218 -11.48 9.77 -1.82
C TRP A 218 -11.23 11.14 -1.18
N ILE A 219 -12.26 12.01 -1.18
CA ILE A 219 -12.18 13.40 -0.70
C ILE A 219 -12.85 13.54 0.66
#